data_80f1b2c08542d6ce8fe723da2a0deb86
#
_entry.id   80f1b2c08542d6ce8fe723da2a0deb86
#
_cell.length_a   1.000
_cell.length_b   1.000
_cell.length_c   1.000
_cell.angle_alpha   90.00
_cell.angle_beta   90.00
_cell.angle_gamma   90.00
#
_symmetry.space_group_name_H-M   'P 1'
#
loop_
_entity.id
_entity.type
_entity.pdbx_description
1 polymer ?
#
loop_
_entity_poly.entity_id
_entity_poly.type
_entity_poly.pdbx_seq_one_letter_code
_entity_poly.pdbx_strand_id
1 'polypeptide(L)'
;MSAFALVVASCFFFSCADLNVESNSSAESIRKQELALLAATGGYVLSEDVMKDSLLSFLTASDTESRSVISANSYEFTLADETTVSYPEVRLERSIAPESINSLSLYLYEFSNKDNESSGFAITSTDERIGSVLAVVPEGNLEDGENDFLAFYTECLENYIEETVDLWNEIDDEYIRAVCKEARVTVNSERSGTAQETILYENGEWTYKYGNNSRVLRTAWGQSDTYVSEIKYNTAIKAVYKKAYLTGCATTAIAQILAYYKPPMIMYPVCLEALNRKWDKTSGWDGTYNWQIMTENPSIAYLSESGQVQVAALMYEIAERLGAKYGTNGTSAKHSRYGSLFSSLGFANDGLSSYSYNKVKNSIDKYGPLLARGASKKTNHYIKIFGKKTKVSTSYSGGHAWVIDEYANLSCINKKSGEVIEASKDFVHCNVGWQGNCDGYYLSGVFDMNSGGYVKDSSIGRDAANVEDFYQYEVRIVPDIHFNGVYEPVNFGVAYEADEDE
;
A
#
# COMPACT_ATOMS: atom_id res chain seq x y z
N MET A 1 -11.11 38.55 19.26
CA MET A 1 -10.21 37.67 18.47
C MET A 1 -9.63 36.57 19.34
N SER A 2 -10.37 35.82 20.11
CA SER A 2 -9.78 34.75 20.92
C SER A 2 -10.71 33.56 21.21
N ALA A 3 -11.90 33.55 20.66
CA ALA A 3 -12.85 32.44 20.90
C ALA A 3 -12.89 31.40 19.75
N PHE A 4 -12.36 31.74 18.60
CA PHE A 4 -12.47 30.90 17.40
C PHE A 4 -11.37 29.84 17.30
N ALA A 5 -10.18 30.10 17.84
CA ALA A 5 -9.05 29.16 17.81
C ALA A 5 -9.20 28.03 18.83
N LEU A 6 -10.00 28.21 19.88
CA LEU A 6 -10.08 27.22 20.98
C LEU A 6 -10.97 25.99 20.66
N VAL A 7 -11.83 26.11 19.63
CA VAL A 7 -12.87 25.13 19.37
C VAL A 7 -12.34 24.00 18.43
N VAL A 8 -11.42 24.31 17.54
CA VAL A 8 -10.85 23.32 16.62
C VAL A 8 -9.85 22.41 17.31
N ALA A 9 -9.09 22.94 18.29
CA ALA A 9 -8.05 22.20 19.00
C ALA A 9 -8.55 21.04 19.88
N SER A 10 -9.79 21.10 20.35
CA SER A 10 -10.33 20.05 21.23
C SER A 10 -10.82 18.81 20.49
N CYS A 11 -10.88 18.83 19.16
CA CYS A 11 -11.51 17.78 18.37
C CYS A 11 -10.54 16.73 17.86
N PHE A 12 -9.26 17.04 17.78
CA PHE A 12 -8.29 16.20 17.09
C PHE A 12 -7.35 15.41 17.99
N PHE A 13 -7.58 15.41 19.30
CA PHE A 13 -6.89 14.46 20.19
C PHE A 13 -7.46 13.02 20.14
N PHE A 14 -8.50 12.80 19.38
CA PHE A 14 -8.93 11.45 19.07
C PHE A 14 -8.22 10.98 17.80
N SER A 15 -6.94 10.64 17.93
CA SER A 15 -6.39 9.53 17.17
C SER A 15 -7.39 8.37 17.34
N CYS A 16 -7.74 7.65 16.31
CA CYS A 16 -8.58 6.45 16.38
C CYS A 16 -8.12 5.43 17.45
N ALA A 17 -6.97 5.65 18.08
CA ALA A 17 -6.39 4.87 19.16
C ALA A 17 -7.02 5.14 20.55
N ASP A 18 -7.68 6.28 20.77
CA ASP A 18 -8.22 6.64 22.10
C ASP A 18 -9.74 6.46 22.22
N LEU A 19 -10.43 6.11 21.14
CA LEU A 19 -11.76 5.54 21.22
C LEU A 19 -11.63 4.08 21.64
N ASN A 20 -11.37 3.84 22.93
CA ASN A 20 -11.70 2.58 23.58
C ASN A 20 -13.22 2.39 23.61
N VAL A 21 -13.83 2.41 22.46
CA VAL A 21 -15.14 1.85 22.26
C VAL A 21 -14.89 0.40 21.89
N GLU A 22 -15.12 -0.51 22.82
CA GLU A 22 -15.42 -1.88 22.52
C GLU A 22 -16.63 -1.90 21.57
N SER A 23 -16.39 -1.71 20.29
CA SER A 23 -17.40 -1.85 19.28
C SER A 23 -16.77 -2.22 17.96
N ASN A 24 -17.35 -3.21 17.35
CA ASN A 24 -17.25 -3.58 15.96
C ASN A 24 -17.73 -2.43 15.03
N SER A 25 -17.20 -1.19 15.18
CA SER A 25 -17.43 -0.16 14.19
C SER A 25 -16.65 -0.54 12.94
N SER A 26 -17.34 -0.74 11.84
CA SER A 26 -16.72 -1.00 10.55
C SER A 26 -15.88 0.22 10.13
N ALA A 27 -14.87 0.03 9.30
CA ALA A 27 -14.10 1.14 8.73
C ALA A 27 -15.00 2.16 8.02
N GLU A 28 -16.07 1.68 7.39
CA GLU A 28 -17.13 2.50 6.82
C GLU A 28 -17.76 3.45 7.84
N SER A 29 -18.04 2.98 9.05
CA SER A 29 -18.61 3.81 10.12
C SER A 29 -17.64 4.90 10.55
N ILE A 30 -16.35 4.58 10.68
CA ILE A 30 -15.30 5.56 11.03
C ILE A 30 -15.20 6.61 9.94
N ARG A 31 -15.14 6.18 8.68
CA ARG A 31 -15.07 7.08 7.54
C ARG A 31 -16.27 8.00 7.41
N LYS A 32 -17.48 7.46 7.62
CA LYS A 32 -18.71 8.25 7.63
C LYS A 32 -18.70 9.33 8.72
N GLN A 33 -18.09 9.03 9.88
CA GLN A 33 -17.88 10.02 10.95
C GLN A 33 -16.88 11.12 10.53
N GLU A 34 -15.76 10.74 9.91
CA GLU A 34 -14.77 11.70 9.39
C GLU A 34 -15.39 12.63 8.36
N LEU A 35 -16.14 12.11 7.41
CA LEU A 35 -16.86 12.90 6.42
C LEU A 35 -17.91 13.81 7.04
N ALA A 36 -18.60 13.38 8.10
CA ALA A 36 -19.54 14.22 8.83
C ALA A 36 -18.84 15.39 9.54
N LEU A 37 -17.64 15.18 10.08
CA LEU A 37 -16.82 16.24 10.66
C LEU A 37 -16.34 17.23 9.60
N LEU A 38 -15.88 16.76 8.45
CA LEU A 38 -15.52 17.61 7.32
C LEU A 38 -16.73 18.41 6.82
N ALA A 39 -17.90 17.80 6.75
CA ALA A 39 -19.14 18.48 6.39
C ALA A 39 -19.49 19.62 7.36
N ALA A 40 -19.22 19.42 8.65
CA ALA A 40 -19.51 20.41 9.68
C ALA A 40 -18.50 21.56 9.71
N THR A 41 -17.22 21.28 9.47
CA THR A 41 -16.14 22.27 9.53
C THR A 41 -16.00 23.06 8.24
N GLY A 42 -16.38 22.48 7.08
CA GLY A 42 -16.08 23.03 5.76
C GLY A 42 -14.59 22.85 5.43
N GLY A 43 -14.12 23.47 4.35
CA GLY A 43 -12.69 23.47 4.03
C GLY A 43 -12.17 22.19 3.37
N TYR A 44 -13.04 21.44 2.74
CA TYR A 44 -12.67 20.20 2.06
C TYR A 44 -12.19 20.37 0.61
N VAL A 45 -12.25 21.59 0.07
CA VAL A 45 -11.67 21.93 -1.24
C VAL A 45 -10.42 22.77 -1.01
N LEU A 46 -9.26 22.23 -1.37
CA LEU A 46 -7.96 22.85 -1.21
C LEU A 46 -7.55 23.61 -2.47
N SER A 47 -6.70 24.61 -2.31
CA SER A 47 -5.96 25.16 -3.45
C SER A 47 -4.84 24.19 -3.88
N GLU A 48 -4.44 24.29 -5.13
CA GLU A 48 -3.30 23.51 -5.64
C GLU A 48 -2.01 23.81 -4.86
N ASP A 49 -1.82 25.03 -4.41
CA ASP A 49 -0.65 25.42 -3.59
C ASP A 49 -0.65 24.69 -2.24
N VAL A 50 -1.80 24.62 -1.55
CA VAL A 50 -1.93 23.90 -0.27
C VAL A 50 -1.68 22.41 -0.46
N MET A 51 -2.20 21.82 -1.52
CA MET A 51 -1.95 20.42 -1.86
C MET A 51 -0.46 20.16 -2.13
N LYS A 52 0.22 21.03 -2.90
CA LYS A 52 1.66 20.92 -3.16
C LYS A 52 2.50 21.11 -1.89
N ASP A 53 2.11 22.00 -0.98
CA ASP A 53 2.75 22.16 0.31
C ASP A 53 2.64 20.91 1.16
N SER A 54 1.49 20.23 1.12
CA SER A 54 1.29 18.94 1.77
C SER A 54 2.26 17.87 1.20
N LEU A 55 2.32 17.76 -0.12
CA LEU A 55 3.23 16.83 -0.79
C LEU A 55 4.71 17.14 -0.50
N LEU A 56 5.10 18.41 -0.55
CA LEU A 56 6.47 18.82 -0.26
C LEU A 56 6.87 18.51 1.18
N SER A 57 5.97 18.72 2.12
CA SER A 57 6.19 18.38 3.53
C SER A 57 6.35 16.88 3.72
N PHE A 58 5.64 16.08 2.94
CA PHE A 58 5.83 14.64 2.90
C PHE A 58 7.25 14.27 2.49
N LEU A 59 7.68 14.75 1.35
CA LEU A 59 8.98 14.42 0.78
C LEU A 59 10.14 14.89 1.66
N THR A 60 10.02 16.10 2.25
CA THR A 60 11.09 16.64 3.10
C THR A 60 11.19 15.96 4.47
N ALA A 61 10.08 15.43 4.99
CA ALA A 61 10.10 14.72 6.26
C ALA A 61 10.67 13.30 6.13
N SER A 62 10.41 12.62 5.00
CA SER A 62 10.98 11.29 4.73
C SER A 62 12.50 11.29 4.61
N ASP A 63 13.07 12.40 4.14
CA ASP A 63 14.51 12.53 3.94
C ASP A 63 15.33 12.89 5.21
N THR A 64 14.66 13.30 6.30
CA THR A 64 15.38 13.69 7.54
C THR A 64 16.10 12.53 8.22
N GLU A 65 15.75 11.28 7.94
CA GLU A 65 16.47 10.11 8.44
C GLU A 65 17.81 9.85 7.73
N SER A 66 18.00 10.33 6.50
CA SER A 66 19.25 10.15 5.74
C SER A 66 20.39 11.09 6.14
N ARG A 67 20.27 11.87 7.23
CA ARG A 67 21.27 12.84 7.77
C ARG A 67 21.67 14.00 6.84
N SER A 68 21.08 14.13 5.68
CA SER A 68 21.21 15.32 4.84
C SER A 68 19.96 16.17 5.04
N VAL A 69 20.12 17.43 5.44
CA VAL A 69 19.01 18.39 5.47
C VAL A 69 18.67 18.70 4.01
N ILE A 70 17.75 17.96 3.43
CA ILE A 70 17.26 18.25 2.08
C ILE A 70 16.39 19.50 2.18
N SER A 71 16.73 20.49 1.37
CA SER A 71 15.97 21.73 1.31
C SER A 71 14.67 21.52 0.55
N ALA A 72 13.59 22.11 1.01
CA ALA A 72 12.34 22.15 0.25
C ALA A 72 12.50 22.71 -1.17
N ASN A 73 13.52 23.52 -1.40
CA ASN A 73 13.86 24.08 -2.73
C ASN A 73 14.54 23.08 -3.67
N SER A 74 14.86 21.88 -3.21
CA SER A 74 15.54 20.85 -4.02
C SER A 74 14.57 20.07 -4.88
N TYR A 75 13.27 20.09 -4.57
CA TYR A 75 12.26 19.39 -5.34
C TYR A 75 11.72 20.23 -6.50
N GLU A 76 11.63 19.62 -7.67
CA GLU A 76 10.93 20.17 -8.83
C GLU A 76 9.75 19.25 -9.16
N PHE A 77 8.55 19.84 -9.26
CA PHE A 77 7.32 19.13 -9.58
C PHE A 77 6.89 19.45 -11.00
N THR A 78 6.53 18.41 -11.73
CA THR A 78 5.93 18.50 -13.07
C THR A 78 4.58 17.80 -13.03
N LEU A 79 3.51 18.48 -13.41
CA LEU A 79 2.22 17.86 -13.60
C LEU A 79 2.30 16.94 -14.84
N ALA A 80 2.26 15.64 -14.61
CA ALA A 80 2.34 14.65 -15.68
C ALA A 80 0.96 14.38 -16.29
N ASP A 81 -0.10 14.35 -15.46
CA ASP A 81 -1.48 14.16 -15.92
C ASP A 81 -2.50 14.69 -14.91
N GLU A 82 -3.66 15.07 -15.41
CA GLU A 82 -4.83 15.45 -14.62
C GLU A 82 -6.04 14.66 -15.11
N THR A 83 -6.76 14.07 -14.18
CA THR A 83 -8.00 13.37 -14.46
C THR A 83 -9.11 13.89 -13.58
N THR A 84 -10.19 14.36 -14.22
CA THR A 84 -11.43 14.72 -13.50
C THR A 84 -12.44 13.60 -13.66
N VAL A 85 -12.89 13.06 -12.54
CA VAL A 85 -13.98 12.08 -12.46
C VAL A 85 -15.26 12.82 -12.15
N SER A 86 -16.30 12.61 -12.95
CA SER A 86 -17.60 13.25 -12.77
C SER A 86 -18.63 12.27 -12.24
N TYR A 87 -19.45 12.72 -11.31
CA TYR A 87 -20.52 11.97 -10.67
C TYR A 87 -21.87 12.63 -10.97
N PRO A 88 -22.97 11.85 -10.96
CA PRO A 88 -24.31 12.43 -11.08
C PRO A 88 -24.55 13.43 -9.95
N GLU A 89 -25.08 14.59 -10.29
CA GLU A 89 -25.52 15.56 -9.28
C GLU A 89 -26.67 14.97 -8.45
N VAL A 90 -26.48 14.91 -7.14
CA VAL A 90 -27.48 14.45 -6.18
C VAL A 90 -27.95 15.65 -5.36
N ARG A 91 -29.27 15.89 -5.36
CA ARG A 91 -29.83 16.93 -4.49
C ARG A 91 -29.82 16.47 -3.04
N LEU A 92 -28.97 17.09 -2.23
CA LEU A 92 -28.87 16.79 -0.81
C LEU A 92 -29.88 17.61 -0.03
N GLU A 93 -30.70 16.94 0.78
CA GLU A 93 -31.67 17.58 1.67
C GLU A 93 -31.03 17.90 3.02
N ARG A 94 -29.94 18.70 2.99
CA ARG A 94 -29.22 19.12 4.18
C ARG A 94 -28.79 20.57 4.07
N SER A 95 -28.65 21.24 5.22
CA SER A 95 -28.26 22.64 5.33
C SER A 95 -26.80 22.85 5.73
N ILE A 96 -26.17 21.83 6.32
CA ILE A 96 -24.79 21.92 6.82
C ILE A 96 -23.78 21.69 5.70
N ALA A 97 -24.04 20.82 4.78
CA ALA A 97 -23.18 20.58 3.60
C ALA A 97 -24.07 20.27 2.39
N PRO A 98 -24.67 21.28 1.78
CA PRO A 98 -25.68 21.06 0.75
C PRO A 98 -25.13 20.56 -0.59
N GLU A 99 -23.83 20.70 -0.82
CA GLU A 99 -23.24 20.32 -2.10
C GLU A 99 -22.95 18.81 -2.14
N SER A 100 -23.40 18.16 -3.23
CA SER A 100 -22.95 16.79 -3.56
C SER A 100 -21.52 16.81 -4.12
N ILE A 101 -20.87 15.65 -4.11
CA ILE A 101 -19.67 15.47 -4.91
C ILE A 101 -20.11 15.21 -6.35
N ASN A 102 -19.94 16.19 -7.22
CA ASN A 102 -20.27 16.08 -8.63
C ASN A 102 -19.03 15.95 -9.55
N SER A 103 -17.86 16.30 -9.03
CA SER A 103 -16.58 16.09 -9.71
C SER A 103 -15.44 16.05 -8.71
N LEU A 104 -14.42 15.27 -9.01
CA LEU A 104 -13.17 15.18 -8.27
C LEU A 104 -12.01 15.20 -9.26
N SER A 105 -10.99 16.01 -8.98
CA SER A 105 -9.76 16.04 -9.78
C SER A 105 -8.64 15.29 -9.06
N LEU A 106 -7.99 14.40 -9.81
CA LEU A 106 -6.79 13.69 -9.41
C LEU A 106 -5.62 14.22 -10.24
N TYR A 107 -4.52 14.47 -9.58
CA TYR A 107 -3.31 14.98 -10.19
C TYR A 107 -2.19 13.96 -10.03
N LEU A 108 -1.50 13.71 -11.13
CA LEU A 108 -0.28 12.93 -11.14
C LEU A 108 0.90 13.88 -11.30
N TYR A 109 1.69 14.01 -10.25
CA TYR A 109 2.93 14.77 -10.30
C TYR A 109 4.12 13.82 -10.42
N GLU A 110 4.99 14.09 -11.38
CA GLU A 110 6.37 13.61 -11.35
C GLU A 110 7.22 14.64 -10.62
N PHE A 111 8.18 14.18 -9.84
CA PHE A 111 9.11 15.07 -9.16
C PHE A 111 10.54 14.55 -9.25
N SER A 112 11.48 15.48 -9.19
CA SER A 112 12.90 15.19 -9.09
C SER A 112 13.51 15.95 -7.93
N ASN A 113 14.48 15.33 -7.28
CA ASN A 113 15.27 15.94 -6.23
C ASN A 113 16.67 16.21 -6.76
N LYS A 114 17.07 17.49 -6.80
CA LYS A 114 18.37 17.92 -7.32
C LYS A 114 19.56 17.54 -6.44
N ASP A 115 19.32 17.30 -5.15
CA ASP A 115 20.38 17.04 -4.19
C ASP A 115 20.89 15.59 -4.28
N ASN A 116 20.00 14.64 -4.62
CA ASN A 116 20.33 13.21 -4.71
C ASN A 116 20.04 12.58 -6.08
N GLU A 117 19.63 13.39 -7.06
CA GLU A 117 19.29 12.94 -8.42
C GLU A 117 18.17 11.88 -8.47
N SER A 118 17.39 11.73 -7.39
CA SER A 118 16.25 10.82 -7.38
C SER A 118 15.05 11.41 -8.14
N SER A 119 14.24 10.54 -8.72
CA SER A 119 12.98 10.92 -9.34
C SER A 119 11.87 9.96 -8.91
N GLY A 120 10.70 10.50 -8.70
CA GLY A 120 9.53 9.75 -8.26
C GLY A 120 8.24 10.37 -8.74
N PHE A 121 7.14 9.89 -8.21
CA PHE A 121 5.81 10.42 -8.54
C PHE A 121 4.89 10.45 -7.33
N ALA A 122 3.82 11.25 -7.43
CA ALA A 122 2.77 11.31 -6.43
C ALA A 122 1.39 11.39 -7.07
N ILE A 123 0.41 10.76 -6.42
CA ILE A 123 -1.00 10.91 -6.74
C ILE A 123 -1.63 11.78 -5.68
N THR A 124 -2.27 12.87 -6.08
CA THR A 124 -2.82 13.89 -5.20
C THR A 124 -4.23 14.31 -5.62
N SER A 125 -4.93 15.01 -4.74
CA SER A 125 -6.22 15.63 -5.02
C SER A 125 -6.33 16.96 -4.29
N THR A 126 -7.16 17.84 -4.81
CA THR A 126 -7.58 19.07 -4.12
C THR A 126 -8.83 18.87 -3.26
N ASP A 127 -9.27 17.64 -3.05
CA ASP A 127 -10.47 17.34 -2.28
C ASP A 127 -10.15 16.48 -1.04
N GLU A 128 -10.23 17.10 0.14
CA GLU A 128 -9.93 16.45 1.42
C GLU A 128 -10.91 15.34 1.79
N ARG A 129 -12.06 15.28 1.14
CA ARG A 129 -12.98 14.15 1.34
C ARG A 129 -12.38 12.83 0.91
N ILE A 130 -11.44 12.85 -0.05
CA ILE A 130 -10.67 11.68 -0.46
C ILE A 130 -9.20 11.74 0.01
N GLY A 131 -8.75 12.89 0.48
CA GLY A 131 -7.38 13.17 0.92
C GLY A 131 -6.56 13.91 -0.13
N SER A 132 -5.72 14.85 0.33
CA SER A 132 -4.86 15.67 -0.55
C SER A 132 -3.69 14.89 -1.14
N VAL A 133 -3.12 13.96 -0.38
CA VAL A 133 -2.07 13.05 -0.82
C VAL A 133 -2.62 11.62 -0.78
N LEU A 134 -2.55 10.93 -1.90
CA LEU A 134 -3.08 9.57 -2.04
C LEU A 134 -1.95 8.54 -2.15
N ALA A 135 -0.88 8.86 -2.86
CA ALA A 135 0.33 8.05 -2.91
C ALA A 135 1.55 8.93 -3.12
N VAL A 136 2.68 8.54 -2.54
CA VAL A 136 4.01 9.14 -2.78
C VAL A 136 5.01 8.03 -2.98
N VAL A 137 5.64 8.01 -4.14
CA VAL A 137 6.67 7.06 -4.52
C VAL A 137 7.97 7.84 -4.71
N PRO A 138 8.90 7.80 -3.75
CA PRO A 138 10.12 8.60 -3.78
C PRO A 138 11.06 8.24 -4.94
N GLU A 139 11.09 6.98 -5.31
CA GLU A 139 11.95 6.47 -6.40
C GLU A 139 11.12 5.56 -7.31
N GLY A 140 11.03 5.90 -8.59
CA GLY A 140 10.31 5.12 -9.59
C GLY A 140 9.81 5.96 -10.75
N ASN A 141 9.36 5.27 -11.79
CA ASN A 141 8.72 5.90 -12.92
C ASN A 141 7.42 5.19 -13.32
N LEU A 142 6.56 5.91 -14.00
CA LEU A 142 5.26 5.41 -14.46
C LEU A 142 5.33 4.64 -15.79
N GLU A 143 6.48 4.67 -16.45
CA GLU A 143 6.61 4.07 -17.79
C GLU A 143 6.71 2.54 -17.74
N ASP A 144 7.01 1.96 -16.58
CA ASP A 144 6.95 0.52 -16.35
C ASP A 144 5.49 0.03 -16.32
N GLY A 145 4.85 0.04 -17.48
CA GLY A 145 3.44 -0.29 -17.69
C GLY A 145 3.05 -1.74 -17.35
N GLU A 146 3.92 -2.52 -16.74
CA GLU A 146 3.70 -3.88 -16.26
C GLU A 146 3.62 -3.98 -14.73
N ASN A 147 3.53 -2.85 -14.00
CA ASN A 147 3.45 -2.88 -12.55
C ASN A 147 2.05 -3.28 -12.07
N ASP A 148 1.89 -4.56 -11.77
CA ASP A 148 0.63 -5.14 -11.28
C ASP A 148 0.15 -4.47 -9.97
N PHE A 149 1.06 -3.99 -9.13
CA PHE A 149 0.70 -3.34 -7.87
C PHE A 149 0.09 -1.95 -8.09
N LEU A 150 0.66 -1.14 -8.97
CA LEU A 150 0.12 0.19 -9.25
C LEU A 150 -1.26 0.08 -9.91
N ALA A 151 -1.45 -0.88 -10.82
CA ALA A 151 -2.75 -1.18 -11.40
C ALA A 151 -3.76 -1.61 -10.31
N PHE A 152 -3.35 -2.48 -9.40
CA PHE A 152 -4.17 -2.91 -8.26
C PHE A 152 -4.51 -1.72 -7.34
N TYR A 153 -3.53 -0.89 -6.97
CA TYR A 153 -3.76 0.29 -6.13
C TYR A 153 -4.73 1.27 -6.77
N THR A 154 -4.60 1.50 -8.08
CA THR A 154 -5.51 2.36 -8.84
C THR A 154 -6.95 1.85 -8.81
N GLU A 155 -7.14 0.54 -8.97
CA GLU A 155 -8.47 -0.08 -8.84
C GLU A 155 -9.04 0.09 -7.41
N CYS A 156 -8.21 -0.09 -6.38
CA CYS A 156 -8.62 0.15 -4.99
C CYS A 156 -8.98 1.63 -4.75
N LEU A 157 -8.21 2.54 -5.34
CA LEU A 157 -8.45 3.98 -5.22
C LEU A 157 -9.77 4.39 -5.87
N GLU A 158 -10.13 3.84 -7.03
CA GLU A 158 -11.44 4.09 -7.64
C GLU A 158 -12.58 3.68 -6.72
N ASN A 159 -12.53 2.48 -6.16
CA ASN A 159 -13.55 2.02 -5.23
C ASN A 159 -13.61 2.90 -3.97
N TYR A 160 -12.44 3.29 -3.43
CA TYR A 160 -12.36 4.19 -2.29
C TYR A 160 -13.03 5.54 -2.57
N ILE A 161 -12.89 6.08 -3.78
CA ILE A 161 -13.51 7.33 -4.20
C ILE A 161 -15.02 7.14 -4.35
N GLU A 162 -15.48 6.06 -5.00
CA GLU A 162 -16.91 5.78 -5.16
C GLU A 162 -17.61 5.63 -3.80
N GLU A 163 -17.03 4.87 -2.88
CA GLU A 163 -17.54 4.74 -1.51
C GLU A 163 -17.60 6.09 -0.78
N THR A 164 -16.60 6.95 -0.99
CA THR A 164 -16.59 8.29 -0.40
C THR A 164 -17.74 9.14 -0.91
N VAL A 165 -17.99 9.09 -2.23
CA VAL A 165 -19.11 9.82 -2.86
C VAL A 165 -20.44 9.32 -2.30
N ASP A 166 -20.62 8.01 -2.21
CA ASP A 166 -21.83 7.41 -1.69
C ASP A 166 -22.06 7.78 -0.22
N LEU A 167 -21.05 7.61 0.62
CA LEU A 167 -21.13 7.98 2.04
C LEU A 167 -21.39 9.47 2.24
N TRP A 168 -20.72 10.32 1.45
CA TRP A 168 -20.97 11.78 1.52
C TRP A 168 -22.40 12.13 1.18
N ASN A 169 -22.99 11.47 0.19
CA ASN A 169 -24.37 11.72 -0.25
C ASN A 169 -25.41 11.14 0.72
N GLU A 170 -25.05 10.18 1.56
CA GLU A 170 -25.92 9.58 2.58
C GLU A 170 -25.97 10.32 3.91
N ILE A 171 -24.97 11.18 4.20
CA ILE A 171 -24.89 11.92 5.47
C ILE A 171 -25.92 13.04 5.49
N ASP A 172 -26.79 13.05 6.50
CA ASP A 172 -27.78 14.09 6.73
C ASP A 172 -27.38 15.06 7.87
N ASP A 173 -28.12 16.14 8.03
CA ASP A 173 -27.88 17.15 9.08
C ASP A 173 -28.02 16.58 10.50
N GLU A 174 -28.86 15.58 10.73
CA GLU A 174 -29.05 14.95 12.03
C GLU A 174 -27.82 14.14 12.42
N TYR A 175 -27.31 13.35 11.49
CA TYR A 175 -26.07 12.58 11.67
C TYR A 175 -24.87 13.51 11.90
N ILE A 176 -24.73 14.58 11.10
CA ILE A 176 -23.64 15.56 11.28
C ILE A 176 -23.69 16.15 12.69
N ARG A 177 -24.86 16.60 13.15
CA ARG A 177 -24.99 17.18 14.50
C ARG A 177 -24.71 16.15 15.60
N ALA A 178 -25.12 14.91 15.43
CA ALA A 178 -24.86 13.84 16.39
C ALA A 178 -23.34 13.58 16.54
N VAL A 179 -22.64 13.41 15.42
CA VAL A 179 -21.19 13.21 15.39
C VAL A 179 -20.46 14.41 15.99
N CYS A 180 -20.81 15.65 15.60
CA CYS A 180 -20.20 16.86 16.14
C CYS A 180 -20.43 17.01 17.65
N LYS A 181 -21.59 16.65 18.15
CA LYS A 181 -21.88 16.66 19.59
C LYS A 181 -21.01 15.68 20.35
N GLU A 182 -20.83 14.48 19.83
CA GLU A 182 -19.97 13.45 20.41
C GLU A 182 -18.50 13.88 20.39
N ALA A 183 -18.04 14.37 19.24
CA ALA A 183 -16.67 14.87 19.06
C ALA A 183 -16.45 16.27 19.70
N ARG A 184 -17.47 16.90 20.25
CA ARG A 184 -17.44 18.27 20.79
C ARG A 184 -17.02 19.35 19.78
N VAL A 185 -17.36 19.14 18.52
CA VAL A 185 -17.12 20.08 17.42
C VAL A 185 -18.29 21.04 17.26
N THR A 186 -18.00 22.31 17.00
CA THR A 186 -19.03 23.30 16.68
C THR A 186 -19.31 23.29 15.18
N VAL A 187 -20.58 23.12 14.82
CA VAL A 187 -21.01 23.22 13.43
C VAL A 187 -20.86 24.64 12.95
N ASN A 188 -20.15 24.88 11.88
CA ASN A 188 -19.96 26.20 11.28
C ASN A 188 -21.19 26.51 10.43
N SER A 189 -22.07 27.39 10.93
CA SER A 189 -23.32 27.77 10.26
C SER A 189 -23.16 28.93 9.28
N GLU A 190 -22.02 29.62 9.29
CA GLU A 190 -21.73 30.76 8.40
C GLU A 190 -20.64 30.35 7.41
N ARG A 191 -21.03 29.83 6.26
CA ARG A 191 -20.11 29.54 5.17
C ARG A 191 -19.83 30.82 4.38
N SER A 192 -18.58 31.23 4.48
CA SER A 192 -17.96 32.10 3.51
C SER A 192 -16.98 31.22 2.70
N GLY A 193 -17.20 31.13 1.38
CA GLY A 193 -16.42 30.23 0.51
C GLY A 193 -14.91 30.54 0.49
N THR A 194 -14.19 29.74 -0.25
CA THR A 194 -12.75 29.71 -0.62
C THR A 194 -11.73 30.64 0.05
N ALA A 195 -12.08 31.90 0.36
CA ALA A 195 -11.15 32.88 0.96
C ALA A 195 -10.78 32.56 2.43
N GLN A 196 -11.66 31.91 3.18
CA GLN A 196 -11.40 31.56 4.59
C GLN A 196 -10.55 30.30 4.73
N GLU A 197 -10.63 29.43 3.76
CA GLU A 197 -9.86 28.20 3.66
C GLU A 197 -8.39 28.50 3.40
N THR A 198 -8.09 29.36 2.45
CA THR A 198 -6.73 29.81 2.15
C THR A 198 -6.03 30.39 3.39
N ILE A 199 -6.73 31.18 4.20
CA ILE A 199 -6.16 31.76 5.42
C ILE A 199 -5.89 30.73 6.51
N LEU A 200 -6.68 29.66 6.58
CA LEU A 200 -6.50 28.59 7.55
C LEU A 200 -5.16 27.86 7.31
N TYR A 201 -4.90 27.48 6.07
CA TYR A 201 -3.70 26.76 5.67
C TYR A 201 -2.46 27.62 5.45
N GLU A 202 -2.59 28.94 5.18
CA GLU A 202 -1.45 29.87 5.11
C GLU A 202 -0.58 29.88 6.37
N ASN A 203 -1.14 29.57 7.53
CA ASN A 203 -0.42 29.41 8.79
C ASN A 203 -0.22 27.94 9.16
N GLY A 204 -0.56 27.02 8.28
CA GLY A 204 -0.39 25.60 8.47
C GLY A 204 1.05 25.16 8.30
N GLU A 205 1.41 24.12 8.98
CA GLU A 205 2.62 23.34 8.78
C GLU A 205 2.25 21.88 8.74
N TRP A 206 2.56 21.23 7.65
CA TRP A 206 2.34 19.80 7.53
C TRP A 206 3.44 19.06 8.30
N THR A 207 3.02 18.14 9.14
CA THR A 207 3.94 17.35 9.96
C THR A 207 3.72 15.88 9.72
N TYR A 208 4.83 15.17 9.64
CA TYR A 208 4.88 13.73 9.56
C TYR A 208 5.24 13.13 10.90
N LYS A 209 4.55 12.04 11.23
CA LYS A 209 4.97 11.14 12.30
C LYS A 209 5.11 9.75 11.69
N TYR A 210 6.32 9.26 11.67
CA TYR A 210 6.61 7.87 11.36
C TYR A 210 6.38 7.00 12.58
N GLY A 211 6.24 5.70 12.35
CA GLY A 211 6.30 4.71 13.43
C GLY A 211 7.56 4.88 14.26
N ASN A 212 7.48 4.57 15.55
CA ASN A 212 8.57 4.78 16.52
C ASN A 212 9.85 3.98 16.22
N ASN A 213 9.81 3.05 15.28
CA ASN A 213 10.95 2.24 14.89
C ASN A 213 10.92 2.13 13.38
N SER A 214 11.63 3.01 12.68
CA SER A 214 11.87 2.87 11.24
C SER A 214 12.38 1.45 10.94
N ARG A 215 11.53 0.64 10.33
CA ARG A 215 11.79 -0.77 10.02
C ARG A 215 11.66 -1.04 8.54
N VAL A 216 11.89 0.00 7.74
CA VAL A 216 11.90 -0.10 6.29
C VAL A 216 12.90 -1.16 5.85
N LEU A 217 12.47 -2.00 4.93
CA LEU A 217 13.33 -3.01 4.34
C LEU A 217 14.49 -2.34 3.61
N ARG A 218 15.68 -2.92 3.78
CA ARG A 218 16.86 -2.47 3.03
C ARG A 218 17.01 -3.16 1.69
N THR A 219 16.21 -4.19 1.45
CA THR A 219 16.25 -4.97 0.20
C THR A 219 15.25 -4.39 -0.79
N ALA A 220 15.72 -4.17 -2.00
CA ALA A 220 14.92 -3.80 -3.16
C ALA A 220 14.94 -4.96 -4.16
N TRP A 221 14.42 -6.12 -3.72
CA TRP A 221 14.44 -7.32 -4.54
C TRP A 221 13.25 -7.37 -5.49
N GLY A 222 13.49 -7.93 -6.66
CA GLY A 222 12.44 -8.17 -7.66
C GLY A 222 12.19 -9.65 -7.88
N GLN A 223 11.27 -9.95 -8.78
CA GLN A 223 10.90 -11.32 -9.14
C GLN A 223 11.93 -12.04 -10.02
N SER A 224 13.01 -11.36 -10.39
CA SER A 224 14.16 -11.91 -11.12
C SER A 224 15.42 -11.72 -10.28
N ASP A 225 16.39 -12.63 -10.47
CA ASP A 225 17.67 -12.58 -9.76
C ASP A 225 18.74 -11.74 -10.46
N THR A 226 18.47 -11.25 -11.67
CA THR A 226 19.41 -10.41 -12.40
C THR A 226 18.72 -9.17 -12.98
N TYR A 227 19.32 -8.02 -12.73
CA TYR A 227 18.92 -6.76 -13.35
C TYR A 227 19.64 -6.59 -14.69
N VAL A 228 19.33 -7.43 -15.64
CA VAL A 228 19.66 -7.14 -17.04
C VAL A 228 18.33 -6.87 -17.71
N SER A 229 18.18 -5.72 -18.32
CA SER A 229 16.95 -5.10 -18.81
C SER A 229 16.02 -5.96 -19.69
N GLU A 230 16.37 -7.20 -19.96
CA GLU A 230 15.60 -8.08 -20.85
C GLU A 230 15.35 -9.48 -20.25
N ILE A 231 15.89 -9.83 -19.08
CA ILE A 231 15.77 -11.18 -18.54
C ILE A 231 15.02 -11.16 -17.20
N LYS A 232 13.69 -11.21 -17.31
CA LYS A 232 12.78 -11.25 -16.17
C LYS A 232 12.56 -12.70 -15.71
N TYR A 233 13.57 -13.37 -15.13
CA TYR A 233 13.41 -14.72 -14.60
C TYR A 233 14.39 -15.06 -13.49
N ASN A 234 14.03 -16.05 -12.68
CA ASN A 234 14.91 -16.60 -11.66
C ASN A 234 15.76 -17.73 -12.24
N THR A 235 17.09 -17.65 -12.10
CA THR A 235 18.04 -18.61 -12.68
C THR A 235 17.98 -19.98 -12.03
N ALA A 236 17.65 -20.07 -10.72
CA ALA A 236 17.46 -21.36 -10.05
C ALA A 236 16.23 -22.09 -10.61
N ILE A 237 15.11 -21.40 -10.78
CA ILE A 237 13.88 -21.95 -11.38
C ILE A 237 14.17 -22.39 -12.82
N LYS A 238 14.84 -21.53 -13.61
CA LYS A 238 15.24 -21.88 -14.98
C LYS A 238 16.12 -23.12 -15.04
N ALA A 239 17.05 -23.26 -14.10
CA ALA A 239 17.92 -24.44 -14.06
C ALA A 239 17.14 -25.73 -13.79
N VAL A 240 16.15 -25.69 -12.90
CA VAL A 240 15.33 -26.86 -12.53
C VAL A 240 14.31 -27.20 -13.63
N TYR A 241 13.54 -26.22 -14.09
CA TYR A 241 12.39 -26.45 -14.98
C TYR A 241 12.71 -26.24 -16.47
N LYS A 242 13.95 -25.86 -16.81
CA LYS A 242 14.40 -25.58 -18.19
C LYS A 242 13.60 -24.50 -18.94
N LYS A 243 12.82 -23.72 -18.21
CA LYS A 243 12.02 -22.59 -18.70
C LYS A 243 12.27 -21.36 -17.85
N ALA A 244 12.21 -20.20 -18.48
CA ALA A 244 12.36 -18.91 -17.80
C ALA A 244 11.02 -18.49 -17.19
N TYR A 245 10.98 -18.34 -15.86
CA TYR A 245 9.81 -17.94 -15.12
C TYR A 245 10.17 -16.89 -14.07
N LEU A 246 9.23 -15.99 -13.79
CA LEU A 246 9.30 -15.11 -12.62
C LEU A 246 9.12 -15.92 -11.34
N THR A 247 9.77 -15.48 -10.28
CA THR A 247 9.63 -16.06 -8.95
C THR A 247 8.20 -15.94 -8.40
N GLY A 248 7.54 -14.83 -8.70
CA GLY A 248 6.22 -14.47 -8.17
C GLY A 248 6.32 -13.51 -6.98
N CYS A 249 5.38 -12.55 -6.93
CA CYS A 249 5.36 -11.48 -5.94
C CYS A 249 5.35 -11.98 -4.49
N ALA A 250 4.53 -12.98 -4.17
CA ALA A 250 4.46 -13.53 -2.82
C ALA A 250 5.79 -14.14 -2.35
N THR A 251 6.49 -14.79 -3.27
CA THR A 251 7.81 -15.39 -3.00
C THR A 251 8.84 -14.29 -2.71
N THR A 252 8.85 -13.23 -3.53
CA THR A 252 9.74 -12.09 -3.37
C THR A 252 9.48 -11.37 -2.05
N ALA A 253 8.22 -11.09 -1.74
CA ALA A 253 7.83 -10.44 -0.49
C ALA A 253 8.26 -11.25 0.75
N ILE A 254 8.01 -12.56 0.75
CA ILE A 254 8.42 -13.44 1.87
C ILE A 254 9.94 -13.50 1.98
N ALA A 255 10.66 -13.59 0.86
CA ALA A 255 12.13 -13.61 0.86
C ALA A 255 12.71 -12.33 1.47
N GLN A 256 12.13 -11.17 1.20
CA GLN A 256 12.55 -9.89 1.78
C GLN A 256 12.26 -9.81 3.29
N ILE A 257 11.11 -10.34 3.76
CA ILE A 257 10.83 -10.45 5.19
C ILE A 257 11.87 -11.35 5.88
N LEU A 258 12.23 -12.50 5.27
CA LEU A 258 13.28 -13.36 5.80
C LEU A 258 14.65 -12.66 5.81
N ALA A 259 14.95 -11.87 4.80
CA ALA A 259 16.19 -11.07 4.73
C ALA A 259 16.25 -9.98 5.81
N TYR A 260 15.11 -9.47 6.26
CA TYR A 260 15.04 -8.55 7.38
C TYR A 260 15.40 -9.24 8.71
N TYR A 261 14.81 -10.40 8.98
CA TYR A 261 15.02 -11.12 10.23
C TYR A 261 16.32 -11.95 10.27
N LYS A 262 16.85 -12.35 9.12
CA LYS A 262 18.08 -13.14 8.98
C LYS A 262 18.10 -14.40 9.84
N PRO A 263 17.05 -15.26 9.82
CA PRO A 263 17.00 -16.45 10.65
C PRO A 263 18.14 -17.42 10.30
N PRO A 264 18.64 -18.21 11.26
CA PRO A 264 19.55 -19.31 10.96
C PRO A 264 18.79 -20.36 10.13
N MET A 265 19.10 -20.46 8.85
CA MET A 265 18.31 -21.23 7.89
C MET A 265 19.18 -22.05 6.98
N ILE A 266 18.78 -23.31 6.78
CA ILE A 266 19.35 -24.22 5.81
C ILE A 266 18.26 -24.56 4.81
N MET A 267 18.61 -24.59 3.54
CA MET A 267 17.70 -24.92 2.44
C MET A 267 17.03 -26.28 2.64
N TYR A 268 15.76 -26.36 2.30
CA TYR A 268 15.01 -27.60 2.36
C TYR A 268 15.71 -28.69 1.53
N PRO A 269 15.99 -29.88 2.11
CA PRO A 269 16.85 -30.88 1.48
C PRO A 269 16.42 -31.25 0.07
N VAL A 270 15.12 -31.39 -0.19
CA VAL A 270 14.60 -31.75 -1.51
C VAL A 270 14.90 -30.67 -2.56
N CYS A 271 14.78 -29.39 -2.17
CA CYS A 271 15.11 -28.28 -3.05
C CYS A 271 16.62 -28.21 -3.32
N LEU A 272 17.44 -28.39 -2.28
CA LEU A 272 18.90 -28.42 -2.41
C LEU A 272 19.36 -29.55 -3.35
N GLU A 273 18.79 -30.74 -3.19
CA GLU A 273 19.11 -31.88 -4.06
C GLU A 273 18.74 -31.62 -5.52
N ALA A 274 17.58 -30.96 -5.76
CA ALA A 274 17.18 -30.59 -7.10
C ALA A 274 18.15 -29.59 -7.74
N LEU A 275 18.53 -28.54 -6.98
CA LEU A 275 19.50 -27.56 -7.46
C LEU A 275 20.85 -28.18 -7.72
N ASN A 276 21.38 -28.97 -6.79
CA ASN A 276 22.69 -29.62 -6.97
C ASN A 276 22.73 -30.54 -8.19
N ARG A 277 21.61 -31.12 -8.59
CA ARG A 277 21.53 -31.96 -9.82
C ARG A 277 21.37 -31.16 -11.12
N LYS A 278 20.77 -29.98 -11.05
CA LYS A 278 20.32 -29.22 -12.23
C LYS A 278 21.06 -27.89 -12.42
N TRP A 279 21.72 -27.38 -11.40
CA TRP A 279 22.35 -26.05 -11.38
C TRP A 279 23.77 -26.11 -10.78
N ASP A 280 24.76 -26.00 -11.64
CA ASP A 280 26.20 -26.09 -11.27
C ASP A 280 26.65 -24.99 -10.30
N LYS A 281 25.93 -23.83 -10.26
CA LYS A 281 26.23 -22.71 -9.36
C LYS A 281 26.09 -23.06 -7.87
N THR A 282 25.35 -24.10 -7.53
CA THR A 282 25.21 -24.59 -6.15
C THR A 282 26.17 -25.69 -5.79
N SER A 283 27.10 -26.05 -6.69
CA SER A 283 28.09 -27.12 -6.46
C SER A 283 28.94 -26.80 -5.24
N GLY A 284 28.92 -27.71 -4.26
CA GLY A 284 29.67 -27.59 -3.01
C GLY A 284 29.04 -26.68 -1.96
N TRP A 285 27.89 -26.07 -2.24
CA TRP A 285 27.12 -25.34 -1.23
C TRP A 285 26.32 -26.32 -0.37
N ASP A 286 26.43 -26.18 0.96
CA ASP A 286 25.78 -27.05 1.92
C ASP A 286 24.31 -26.70 2.19
N GLY A 287 23.80 -25.65 1.54
CA GLY A 287 22.44 -25.16 1.71
C GLY A 287 22.27 -24.11 2.83
N THR A 288 23.35 -23.79 3.56
CA THR A 288 23.29 -22.76 4.61
C THR A 288 23.25 -21.37 3.98
N TYR A 289 22.20 -20.60 4.28
CA TYR A 289 22.05 -19.23 3.79
C TYR A 289 22.95 -18.27 4.54
N ASN A 290 23.74 -17.51 3.80
CA ASN A 290 24.59 -16.45 4.35
C ASN A 290 23.95 -15.08 4.13
N TRP A 291 23.18 -14.63 5.08
CA TRP A 291 22.47 -13.36 5.02
C TRP A 291 23.37 -12.14 4.81
N GLN A 292 24.63 -12.20 5.25
CA GLN A 292 25.55 -11.08 5.08
C GLN A 292 25.80 -10.80 3.60
N ILE A 293 26.13 -11.80 2.80
CA ILE A 293 26.37 -11.63 1.35
C ILE A 293 25.07 -11.46 0.57
N MET A 294 23.94 -12.00 1.05
CA MET A 294 22.63 -11.84 0.42
C MET A 294 22.05 -10.44 0.59
N THR A 295 22.50 -9.68 1.59
CA THR A 295 22.01 -8.33 1.91
C THR A 295 23.11 -7.28 1.95
N GLU A 296 24.25 -7.53 1.31
CA GLU A 296 25.36 -6.57 1.22
C GLU A 296 25.04 -5.36 0.34
N ASN A 297 24.08 -5.53 -0.56
CA ASN A 297 23.52 -4.48 -1.40
C ASN A 297 21.99 -4.61 -1.44
N PRO A 298 21.22 -3.50 -1.48
CA PRO A 298 19.77 -3.55 -1.64
C PRO A 298 19.31 -4.30 -2.89
N SER A 299 19.97 -4.07 -4.02
CA SER A 299 19.64 -4.69 -5.31
C SER A 299 20.40 -5.99 -5.51
N ILE A 300 19.70 -7.04 -5.97
CA ILE A 300 20.29 -8.34 -6.31
C ILE A 300 21.41 -8.19 -7.37
N ALA A 301 21.22 -7.29 -8.32
CA ALA A 301 22.16 -7.07 -9.41
C ALA A 301 23.59 -6.70 -8.96
N TYR A 302 23.70 -6.06 -7.81
CA TYR A 302 24.98 -5.59 -7.25
C TYR A 302 25.54 -6.50 -6.16
N LEU A 303 24.88 -7.62 -5.86
CA LEU A 303 25.41 -8.63 -4.96
C LEU A 303 26.59 -9.38 -5.63
N SER A 304 27.46 -9.96 -4.80
CA SER A 304 28.41 -10.96 -5.24
C SER A 304 27.71 -12.14 -5.93
N GLU A 305 28.39 -12.87 -6.83
CA GLU A 305 27.81 -14.02 -7.50
C GLU A 305 27.24 -15.03 -6.48
N SER A 306 27.93 -15.28 -5.38
CA SER A 306 27.42 -16.16 -4.31
C SER A 306 26.17 -15.59 -3.62
N GLY A 307 26.07 -14.27 -3.45
CA GLY A 307 24.89 -13.62 -2.94
C GLY A 307 23.69 -13.79 -3.87
N GLN A 308 23.88 -13.50 -5.16
CA GLN A 308 22.83 -13.68 -6.19
C GLN A 308 22.34 -15.14 -6.26
N VAL A 309 23.26 -16.11 -6.23
CA VAL A 309 22.94 -17.54 -6.23
C VAL A 309 22.07 -17.92 -5.03
N GLN A 310 22.44 -17.45 -3.84
CA GLN A 310 21.70 -17.78 -2.63
C GLN A 310 20.32 -17.09 -2.59
N VAL A 311 20.18 -15.87 -3.08
CA VAL A 311 18.88 -15.21 -3.20
C VAL A 311 17.98 -15.95 -4.19
N ALA A 312 18.51 -16.32 -5.36
CA ALA A 312 17.77 -17.08 -6.35
C ALA A 312 17.31 -18.46 -5.80
N ALA A 313 18.19 -19.14 -5.07
CA ALA A 313 17.90 -20.42 -4.43
C ALA A 313 16.85 -20.27 -3.32
N LEU A 314 16.91 -19.21 -2.50
CA LEU A 314 15.92 -18.92 -1.48
C LEU A 314 14.53 -18.70 -2.09
N MET A 315 14.45 -17.89 -3.14
CA MET A 315 13.18 -17.64 -3.82
C MET A 315 12.63 -18.90 -4.47
N TYR A 316 13.48 -19.75 -5.05
CA TYR A 316 13.08 -21.07 -5.56
C TYR A 316 12.48 -21.93 -4.44
N GLU A 317 13.15 -22.06 -3.29
CA GLU A 317 12.67 -22.84 -2.16
C GLU A 317 11.32 -22.34 -1.64
N ILE A 318 11.17 -21.02 -1.47
CA ILE A 318 9.90 -20.42 -1.00
C ILE A 318 8.78 -20.73 -2.00
N ALA A 319 9.03 -20.55 -3.31
CA ALA A 319 8.06 -20.84 -4.36
C ALA A 319 7.57 -22.29 -4.30
N GLU A 320 8.50 -23.26 -4.19
CA GLU A 320 8.19 -24.69 -4.08
C GLU A 320 7.34 -24.98 -2.82
N ARG A 321 7.72 -24.42 -1.66
CA ARG A 321 6.96 -24.61 -0.41
C ARG A 321 5.56 -23.99 -0.50
N LEU A 322 5.40 -22.87 -1.21
CA LEU A 322 4.10 -22.25 -1.47
C LEU A 322 3.26 -23.05 -2.50
N GLY A 323 3.85 -24.01 -3.18
CA GLY A 323 3.22 -24.75 -4.27
C GLY A 323 2.92 -23.83 -5.45
N ALA A 324 3.91 -23.06 -5.84
CA ALA A 324 3.83 -22.14 -6.94
C ALA A 324 3.46 -22.83 -8.25
N LYS A 325 2.65 -22.15 -9.04
CA LYS A 325 2.37 -22.54 -10.42
C LYS A 325 3.05 -21.51 -11.33
N TYR A 326 4.15 -21.93 -11.93
CA TYR A 326 4.92 -21.09 -12.83
C TYR A 326 4.20 -20.88 -14.16
N GLY A 327 4.17 -19.66 -14.65
CA GLY A 327 3.58 -19.29 -15.92
C GLY A 327 4.39 -18.22 -16.64
N THR A 328 4.22 -18.10 -17.94
CA THR A 328 4.93 -17.13 -18.78
C THR A 328 4.54 -15.67 -18.48
N ASN A 329 3.33 -15.47 -17.97
CA ASN A 329 2.76 -14.15 -17.66
C ASN A 329 2.68 -13.86 -16.16
N GLY A 330 3.32 -14.70 -15.34
CA GLY A 330 3.32 -14.54 -13.88
C GLY A 330 3.26 -15.90 -13.16
N THR A 331 3.69 -15.90 -11.93
CA THR A 331 3.72 -17.09 -11.07
C THR A 331 2.73 -16.90 -9.93
N SER A 332 1.80 -17.81 -9.79
CA SER A 332 0.82 -17.82 -8.69
C SER A 332 1.26 -18.71 -7.53
N ALA A 333 0.95 -18.30 -6.31
CA ALA A 333 1.25 -19.06 -5.10
C ALA A 333 -0.02 -19.28 -4.25
N LYS A 334 -0.03 -20.35 -3.45
CA LYS A 334 -1.16 -20.67 -2.58
C LYS A 334 -1.13 -19.79 -1.33
N HIS A 335 -1.94 -18.73 -1.29
CA HIS A 335 -2.00 -17.79 -0.16
C HIS A 335 -2.39 -18.45 1.18
N SER A 336 -3.13 -19.56 1.15
CA SER A 336 -3.44 -20.34 2.36
C SER A 336 -2.21 -20.95 3.03
N ARG A 337 -1.05 -20.95 2.36
CA ARG A 337 0.21 -21.46 2.89
C ARG A 337 1.11 -20.37 3.51
N TYR A 338 0.76 -19.08 3.43
CA TYR A 338 1.65 -18.00 3.89
C TYR A 338 1.99 -18.13 5.38
N GLY A 339 0.99 -18.19 6.25
CA GLY A 339 1.22 -18.35 7.68
C GLY A 339 1.96 -19.63 8.04
N SER A 340 1.54 -20.77 7.48
CA SER A 340 2.20 -22.07 7.77
C SER A 340 3.64 -22.13 7.23
N LEU A 341 3.96 -21.40 6.15
CA LEU A 341 5.33 -21.28 5.68
C LEU A 341 6.21 -20.59 6.73
N PHE A 342 5.76 -19.44 7.25
CA PHE A 342 6.48 -18.75 8.31
C PHE A 342 6.65 -19.63 9.56
N SER A 343 5.59 -20.32 10.00
CA SER A 343 5.67 -21.26 11.13
C SER A 343 6.70 -22.38 10.88
N SER A 344 6.78 -22.90 9.67
CA SER A 344 7.76 -23.94 9.31
C SER A 344 9.21 -23.44 9.31
N LEU A 345 9.41 -22.12 9.23
CA LEU A 345 10.72 -21.47 9.25
C LEU A 345 11.06 -20.87 10.64
N GLY A 346 10.30 -21.21 11.67
CA GLY A 346 10.54 -20.79 13.05
C GLY A 346 10.03 -19.38 13.37
N PHE A 347 8.99 -18.93 12.65
CA PHE A 347 8.33 -17.66 12.93
C PHE A 347 6.93 -17.87 13.49
N ALA A 348 6.61 -17.15 14.55
CA ALA A 348 5.23 -16.93 14.92
C ALA A 348 4.58 -15.89 14.00
N ASN A 349 3.27 -15.99 13.82
CA ASN A 349 2.44 -15.06 13.07
C ASN A 349 0.97 -15.34 13.36
N ASP A 350 0.10 -14.37 13.09
CA ASP A 350 -1.35 -14.53 13.33
C ASP A 350 -2.13 -15.11 12.14
N GLY A 351 -1.42 -15.57 11.11
CA GLY A 351 -2.03 -16.09 9.89
C GLY A 351 -2.65 -14.98 9.03
N LEU A 352 -3.35 -15.39 7.97
CA LEU A 352 -3.93 -14.46 7.02
C LEU A 352 -5.24 -13.87 7.55
N SER A 353 -5.29 -12.56 7.78
CA SER A 353 -6.45 -11.83 8.28
C SER A 353 -6.79 -10.62 7.42
N SER A 354 -7.99 -10.05 7.59
CA SER A 354 -8.39 -8.82 6.91
C SER A 354 -7.48 -7.66 7.28
N TYR A 355 -7.22 -6.78 6.31
CA TYR A 355 -6.47 -5.55 6.52
C TYR A 355 -7.16 -4.66 7.56
N SER A 356 -6.37 -3.97 8.34
CA SER A 356 -6.77 -2.86 9.19
C SER A 356 -5.51 -2.09 9.56
N TYR A 357 -5.55 -0.77 9.46
CA TYR A 357 -4.42 0.08 9.80
C TYR A 357 -3.90 -0.18 11.23
N ASN A 358 -4.80 -0.33 12.19
CA ASN A 358 -4.40 -0.62 13.57
C ASN A 358 -3.64 -1.95 13.72
N LYS A 359 -4.01 -2.99 12.95
CA LYS A 359 -3.24 -4.24 12.93
C LYS A 359 -1.87 -4.04 12.32
N VAL A 360 -1.79 -3.30 11.21
CA VAL A 360 -0.51 -2.96 10.57
C VAL A 360 0.38 -2.21 11.55
N LYS A 361 -0.12 -1.12 12.12
CA LYS A 361 0.58 -0.30 13.10
C LYS A 361 1.10 -1.13 14.28
N ASN A 362 0.22 -1.90 14.92
CA ASN A 362 0.57 -2.72 16.07
C ASN A 362 1.62 -3.80 15.72
N SER A 363 1.52 -4.42 14.55
CA SER A 363 2.47 -5.42 14.08
C SER A 363 3.85 -4.80 13.84
N ILE A 364 3.91 -3.64 13.17
CA ILE A 364 5.16 -2.94 12.91
C ILE A 364 5.80 -2.45 14.20
N ASP A 365 5.03 -1.81 15.09
CA ASP A 365 5.54 -1.30 16.38
C ASP A 365 6.14 -2.43 17.24
N LYS A 366 5.50 -3.58 17.26
CA LYS A 366 5.87 -4.68 18.12
C LYS A 366 6.96 -5.57 17.52
N TYR A 367 6.88 -5.86 16.24
CA TYR A 367 7.71 -6.88 15.60
C TYR A 367 8.49 -6.39 14.38
N GLY A 368 7.81 -5.83 13.38
CA GLY A 368 8.44 -5.35 12.14
C GLY A 368 7.57 -5.59 10.91
N PRO A 369 8.19 -5.80 9.74
CA PRO A 369 7.49 -5.90 8.48
C PRO A 369 6.53 -7.08 8.46
N LEU A 370 5.44 -6.90 7.73
CA LEU A 370 4.37 -7.88 7.55
C LEU A 370 4.08 -8.12 6.06
N LEU A 371 3.49 -9.28 5.77
CA LEU A 371 3.10 -9.64 4.42
C LEU A 371 1.68 -9.15 4.14
N ALA A 372 1.51 -8.45 3.02
CA ALA A 372 0.21 -8.09 2.49
C ALA A 372 -0.08 -8.80 1.17
N ARG A 373 -1.34 -8.98 0.88
CA ARG A 373 -1.82 -9.42 -0.43
C ARG A 373 -3.12 -8.71 -0.78
N GLY A 374 -3.24 -8.32 -2.05
CA GLY A 374 -4.49 -7.90 -2.66
C GLY A 374 -4.98 -8.97 -3.64
N ALA A 375 -6.27 -9.05 -3.85
CA ALA A 375 -6.88 -9.85 -4.90
C ALA A 375 -7.95 -9.05 -5.60
N SER A 376 -7.89 -8.98 -6.94
CA SER A 376 -8.97 -8.48 -7.77
C SER A 376 -9.51 -9.61 -8.63
N LYS A 377 -10.82 -9.74 -8.71
CA LYS A 377 -11.47 -10.65 -9.63
C LYS A 377 -11.94 -9.83 -10.82
N LYS A 378 -11.40 -10.07 -12.01
CA LYS A 378 -11.60 -9.20 -13.16
C LYS A 378 -12.81 -9.54 -14.00
N THR A 379 -13.59 -8.52 -14.36
CA THR A 379 -14.31 -8.38 -15.62
C THR A 379 -13.85 -7.10 -16.33
N ASN A 380 -13.95 -7.11 -17.66
CA ASN A 380 -13.46 -6.11 -18.60
C ASN A 380 -13.95 -4.68 -18.33
N HIS A 381 -13.43 -3.99 -17.32
CA HIS A 381 -13.59 -2.55 -17.20
C HIS A 381 -12.34 -1.84 -17.71
N TYR A 382 -12.54 -0.88 -18.64
CA TYR A 382 -11.48 0.00 -19.07
C TYR A 382 -11.42 1.17 -18.11
N ILE A 383 -10.44 1.16 -17.22
CA ILE A 383 -10.13 2.27 -16.34
C ILE A 383 -9.38 3.32 -17.12
N LYS A 384 -9.86 4.55 -17.07
CA LYS A 384 -9.22 5.70 -17.69
C LYS A 384 -8.89 6.73 -16.62
N ILE A 385 -7.92 6.38 -15.74
CA ILE A 385 -7.24 7.36 -14.91
C ILE A 385 -6.04 7.86 -15.71
N PHE A 386 -5.84 9.17 -15.74
CA PHE A 386 -4.76 9.85 -16.46
C PHE A 386 -4.73 9.61 -17.98
N GLY A 387 -5.92 9.64 -18.64
CA GLY A 387 -5.98 9.66 -20.09
C GLY A 387 -5.46 8.42 -20.85
N LYS A 388 -4.64 7.60 -20.24
CA LYS A 388 -4.12 6.36 -20.82
C LYS A 388 -5.13 5.25 -20.64
N LYS A 389 -5.63 4.67 -21.75
CA LYS A 389 -6.31 3.38 -21.73
C LYS A 389 -5.26 2.32 -21.39
N THR A 390 -5.05 2.06 -20.11
CA THR A 390 -4.26 0.90 -19.70
C THR A 390 -5.12 -0.32 -20.00
N LYS A 391 -4.79 -1.03 -21.06
CA LYS A 391 -5.41 -2.31 -21.39
C LYS A 391 -4.92 -3.29 -20.33
N VAL A 392 -5.66 -3.40 -19.25
CA VAL A 392 -5.42 -4.47 -18.27
C VAL A 392 -5.71 -5.77 -19.01
N SER A 393 -4.68 -6.56 -19.24
CA SER A 393 -4.81 -7.80 -20.00
C SER A 393 -5.83 -8.71 -19.34
N THR A 394 -6.65 -9.37 -20.15
CA THR A 394 -7.71 -10.31 -19.78
C THR A 394 -7.19 -11.65 -19.25
N SER A 395 -6.12 -11.69 -18.51
CA SER A 395 -5.69 -12.90 -17.85
C SER A 395 -5.82 -12.76 -16.34
N TYR A 396 -6.53 -13.66 -15.82
CA TYR A 396 -7.10 -13.83 -14.52
C TYR A 396 -6.17 -13.84 -13.35
N SER A 397 -6.78 -13.50 -12.21
CA SER A 397 -6.24 -13.48 -10.86
C SER A 397 -5.15 -12.44 -10.67
N GLY A 398 -5.47 -11.20 -10.89
CA GLY A 398 -4.67 -10.06 -10.47
C GLY A 398 -4.57 -9.99 -8.95
N GLY A 399 -3.96 -10.98 -8.31
CA GLY A 399 -3.54 -10.88 -6.92
C GLY A 399 -2.11 -10.43 -6.90
N HIS A 400 -1.78 -9.40 -6.13
CA HIS A 400 -0.42 -9.00 -5.83
C HIS A 400 -0.14 -9.26 -4.35
N ALA A 401 1.13 -9.60 -4.01
CA ALA A 401 1.59 -9.68 -2.64
C ALA A 401 2.82 -8.79 -2.48
N TRP A 402 2.86 -8.07 -1.38
CA TRP A 402 3.92 -7.10 -1.08
C TRP A 402 4.24 -7.10 0.40
N VAL A 403 5.23 -6.33 0.80
CA VAL A 403 5.56 -6.11 2.20
C VAL A 403 5.06 -4.75 2.63
N ILE A 404 4.45 -4.67 3.81
CA ILE A 404 4.25 -3.41 4.51
C ILE A 404 5.28 -3.39 5.65
N ASP A 405 6.16 -2.41 5.65
CA ASP A 405 7.31 -2.36 6.55
C ASP A 405 7.39 -1.08 7.37
N GLU A 406 6.55 -0.08 7.08
CA GLU A 406 6.44 1.13 7.88
C GLU A 406 5.04 1.74 7.75
N TYR A 407 4.74 2.69 8.64
CA TYR A 407 3.56 3.54 8.55
C TYR A 407 3.94 5.00 8.86
N ALA A 408 3.14 5.92 8.35
CA ALA A 408 3.29 7.34 8.62
C ALA A 408 1.92 8.00 8.82
N ASN A 409 1.91 9.09 9.59
CA ASN A 409 0.74 9.94 9.74
C ASN A 409 1.09 11.34 9.26
N LEU A 410 0.26 11.90 8.41
CA LEU A 410 0.35 13.28 7.96
C LEU A 410 -0.73 14.12 8.63
N SER A 411 -0.36 15.23 9.24
CA SER A 411 -1.30 16.20 9.80
C SER A 411 -0.84 17.62 9.52
N CYS A 412 -1.78 18.54 9.45
CA CYS A 412 -1.50 19.98 9.35
C CYS A 412 -1.70 20.63 10.72
N ILE A 413 -0.69 21.35 11.21
CA ILE A 413 -0.73 22.09 12.47
C ILE A 413 -0.53 23.59 12.22
N ASN A 414 -1.11 24.42 13.07
CA ASN A 414 -0.88 25.86 13.03
C ASN A 414 0.50 26.18 13.61
N LYS A 415 1.36 26.80 12.81
CA LYS A 415 2.75 27.18 13.20
C LYS A 415 2.86 28.02 14.46
N LYS A 416 1.84 28.81 14.78
CA LYS A 416 1.87 29.74 15.90
C LYS A 416 1.25 29.18 17.17
N SER A 417 0.13 28.45 17.03
CA SER A 417 -0.60 27.92 18.20
C SER A 417 -0.28 26.46 18.48
N GLY A 418 0.28 25.71 17.52
CA GLY A 418 0.47 24.27 17.61
C GLY A 418 -0.83 23.46 17.52
N GLU A 419 -1.95 24.14 17.22
CA GLU A 419 -3.25 23.49 17.10
C GLU A 419 -3.35 22.74 15.77
N VAL A 420 -3.99 21.58 15.78
CA VAL A 420 -4.23 20.79 14.59
C VAL A 420 -5.26 21.50 13.71
N ILE A 421 -4.89 21.82 12.47
CA ILE A 421 -5.77 22.38 11.44
C ILE A 421 -6.51 21.25 10.74
N GLU A 422 -5.78 20.17 10.43
CA GLU A 422 -6.32 19.02 9.76
C GLU A 422 -5.90 17.73 10.46
N ALA A 423 -6.85 16.80 10.55
CA ALA A 423 -6.65 15.51 11.18
C ALA A 423 -5.61 14.67 10.43
N SER A 424 -4.99 13.77 11.18
CA SER A 424 -4.00 12.85 10.65
C SER A 424 -4.57 11.95 9.57
N LYS A 425 -3.88 11.87 8.44
CA LYS A 425 -4.09 10.84 7.41
C LYS A 425 -3.06 9.73 7.62
N ASP A 426 -3.53 8.50 7.56
CA ASP A 426 -2.73 7.31 7.80
C ASP A 426 -2.16 6.76 6.49
N PHE A 427 -0.85 6.55 6.45
CA PHE A 427 -0.14 5.95 5.32
C PHE A 427 0.58 4.69 5.74
N VAL A 428 0.77 3.80 4.78
CA VAL A 428 1.62 2.61 4.92
C VAL A 428 2.69 2.61 3.85
N HIS A 429 3.91 2.28 4.22
CA HIS A 429 5.00 2.07 3.27
C HIS A 429 4.92 0.65 2.73
N CYS A 430 4.90 0.53 1.41
CA CYS A 430 4.82 -0.72 0.68
C CYS A 430 6.11 -0.97 -0.10
N ASN A 431 6.76 -2.10 0.14
CA ASN A 431 7.78 -2.64 -0.75
C ASN A 431 7.12 -3.66 -1.67
N VAL A 432 6.99 -3.30 -2.93
CA VAL A 432 6.13 -4.02 -3.87
C VAL A 432 6.84 -5.15 -4.63
N GLY A 433 8.15 -5.31 -4.41
CA GLY A 433 8.92 -6.40 -4.98
C GLY A 433 9.27 -6.22 -6.47
N TRP A 434 9.44 -4.98 -6.90
CA TRP A 434 9.82 -4.60 -8.26
C TRP A 434 11.16 -3.84 -8.29
N GLN A 435 12.16 -4.34 -7.55
CA GLN A 435 13.52 -3.79 -7.52
C GLN A 435 13.58 -2.33 -7.00
N GLY A 436 12.66 -2.00 -6.08
CA GLY A 436 12.51 -0.65 -5.54
C GLY A 436 11.57 0.25 -6.35
N ASN A 437 11.24 -0.12 -7.59
CA ASN A 437 10.29 0.65 -8.39
C ASN A 437 8.88 0.56 -7.78
N CYS A 438 8.26 1.71 -7.56
CA CYS A 438 6.99 1.88 -6.87
C CYS A 438 6.98 1.50 -5.38
N ASP A 439 8.14 1.30 -4.75
CA ASP A 439 8.20 1.27 -3.29
C ASP A 439 7.89 2.67 -2.77
N GLY A 440 6.97 2.78 -1.81
CA GLY A 440 6.53 4.10 -1.36
C GLY A 440 5.37 4.07 -0.38
N TYR A 441 4.87 5.26 -0.06
CA TYR A 441 3.77 5.46 0.87
C TYR A 441 2.44 5.59 0.15
N TYR A 442 1.48 4.86 0.64
CA TYR A 442 0.13 4.76 0.08
C TYR A 442 -0.90 5.03 1.16
N LEU A 443 -1.94 5.80 0.83
CA LEU A 443 -3.02 6.10 1.77
C LEU A 443 -3.67 4.81 2.29
N SER A 444 -3.60 4.59 3.60
CA SER A 444 -4.04 3.35 4.24
C SER A 444 -5.52 3.07 4.02
N GLY A 445 -6.36 4.11 4.02
CA GLY A 445 -7.79 3.98 3.80
C GLY A 445 -8.17 3.32 2.46
N VAL A 446 -7.31 3.42 1.45
CA VAL A 446 -7.49 2.78 0.15
C VAL A 446 -7.44 1.24 0.26
N PHE A 447 -6.74 0.71 1.25
CA PHE A 447 -6.66 -0.73 1.51
C PHE A 447 -7.68 -1.25 2.52
N ASP A 448 -8.26 -0.36 3.34
CA ASP A 448 -9.20 -0.73 4.41
C ASP A 448 -10.64 -0.81 3.90
N MET A 449 -10.84 -1.69 2.94
CA MET A 449 -12.17 -1.95 2.38
C MET A 449 -12.86 -3.04 3.19
N ASN A 450 -13.49 -2.65 4.31
CA ASN A 450 -14.19 -3.56 5.23
C ASN A 450 -15.53 -4.08 4.72
N SER A 451 -16.14 -3.39 3.81
CA SER A 451 -17.21 -3.94 3.01
C SER A 451 -16.57 -4.49 1.76
N GLY A 452 -16.47 -5.77 1.58
CA GLY A 452 -16.14 -6.29 0.26
C GLY A 452 -16.98 -5.53 -0.74
N GLY A 453 -16.36 -4.53 -1.40
CA GLY A 453 -17.07 -3.60 -2.27
C GLY A 453 -17.83 -4.40 -3.30
N TYR A 454 -19.12 -4.48 -3.13
CA TYR A 454 -19.99 -5.01 -4.15
C TYR A 454 -20.11 -3.93 -5.20
N VAL A 455 -19.29 -3.99 -6.22
CA VAL A 455 -19.59 -3.22 -7.43
C VAL A 455 -20.93 -3.74 -7.94
N LYS A 456 -21.95 -2.98 -7.70
CA LYS A 456 -23.24 -3.19 -8.38
C LYS A 456 -22.98 -2.92 -9.85
N ASP A 457 -22.69 -3.95 -10.62
CA ASP A 457 -22.84 -3.85 -12.05
C ASP A 457 -24.33 -3.61 -12.33
N SER A 458 -24.66 -2.36 -12.62
CA SER A 458 -26.01 -1.93 -12.98
C SER A 458 -26.49 -2.56 -14.29
N SER A 459 -25.63 -3.29 -15.02
CA SER A 459 -25.95 -4.00 -16.24
C SER A 459 -26.40 -5.45 -16.02
N ILE A 460 -26.23 -5.99 -14.80
CA ILE A 460 -26.69 -7.34 -14.47
C ILE A 460 -28.06 -7.23 -13.80
N GLY A 461 -29.10 -7.72 -14.49
CA GLY A 461 -30.48 -7.73 -14.00
C GLY A 461 -30.59 -8.42 -12.63
N ARG A 462 -31.60 -8.02 -11.85
CA ARG A 462 -31.85 -8.39 -10.45
C ARG A 462 -32.05 -9.89 -10.15
N ASP A 463 -31.82 -10.79 -11.10
CA ASP A 463 -32.11 -12.24 -10.98
C ASP A 463 -30.86 -13.13 -10.83
N ALA A 464 -29.69 -12.56 -10.56
CA ALA A 464 -28.48 -13.35 -10.35
C ALA A 464 -28.54 -14.00 -8.94
N ALA A 465 -29.08 -15.21 -8.89
CA ALA A 465 -29.18 -16.04 -7.68
C ALA A 465 -27.84 -16.71 -7.29
N ASN A 466 -26.74 -16.38 -7.95
CA ASN A 466 -25.41 -16.94 -7.68
C ASN A 466 -24.47 -15.86 -7.15
N VAL A 467 -24.15 -15.95 -5.88
CA VAL A 467 -23.24 -15.07 -5.12
C VAL A 467 -21.78 -15.12 -5.62
N GLU A 468 -21.50 -15.95 -6.63
CA GLU A 468 -20.15 -16.15 -7.17
C GLU A 468 -19.69 -15.07 -8.18
N ASP A 469 -20.57 -14.19 -8.65
CA ASP A 469 -20.27 -13.18 -9.66
C ASP A 469 -20.01 -11.77 -9.09
N PHE A 470 -19.95 -11.63 -7.78
CA PHE A 470 -19.62 -10.35 -7.14
C PHE A 470 -18.09 -10.20 -7.00
N TYR A 471 -17.55 -9.11 -7.55
CA TYR A 471 -16.15 -8.76 -7.44
C TYR A 471 -15.84 -8.29 -6.04
N GLN A 472 -14.91 -8.95 -5.40
CA GLN A 472 -14.43 -8.59 -4.09
C GLN A 472 -12.96 -8.22 -4.20
N TYR A 473 -12.66 -6.92 -4.11
CA TYR A 473 -11.31 -6.47 -3.83
C TYR A 473 -11.06 -6.76 -2.35
N GLU A 474 -10.09 -7.58 -2.07
CA GLU A 474 -9.79 -7.97 -0.71
C GLU A 474 -8.32 -7.76 -0.44
N VAL A 475 -8.00 -6.84 0.48
CA VAL A 475 -6.66 -6.75 1.04
C VAL A 475 -6.59 -7.54 2.33
N ARG A 476 -5.66 -8.50 2.38
CA ARG A 476 -5.36 -9.30 3.57
C ARG A 476 -3.91 -9.17 3.97
N ILE A 477 -3.65 -9.34 5.25
CA ILE A 477 -2.31 -9.27 5.83
C ILE A 477 -2.01 -10.53 6.65
N VAL A 478 -0.72 -10.86 6.75
CA VAL A 478 -0.18 -11.78 7.76
C VAL A 478 0.59 -10.90 8.75
N PRO A 479 -0.05 -10.48 9.85
CA PRO A 479 0.58 -9.63 10.86
C PRO A 479 1.38 -10.45 11.85
N ASP A 480 2.10 -9.75 12.73
CA ASP A 480 2.80 -10.28 13.90
C ASP A 480 3.86 -11.33 13.55
N ILE A 481 4.45 -11.21 12.34
CA ILE A 481 5.54 -12.07 11.92
C ILE A 481 6.78 -11.74 12.77
N HIS A 482 7.28 -12.73 13.51
CA HIS A 482 8.52 -12.59 14.26
C HIS A 482 9.21 -13.94 14.47
N PHE A 483 10.54 -13.93 14.41
CA PHE A 483 11.32 -15.14 14.63
C PHE A 483 11.34 -15.52 16.10
N ASN A 484 10.88 -16.73 16.44
CA ASN A 484 10.86 -17.25 17.82
C ASN A 484 11.65 -18.56 17.96
N GLY A 485 12.18 -19.09 16.84
CA GLY A 485 12.97 -20.32 16.81
C GLY A 485 12.16 -21.60 16.97
N VAL A 486 10.82 -21.54 16.96
CA VAL A 486 9.93 -22.71 17.04
C VAL A 486 9.54 -23.14 15.64
N TYR A 487 10.07 -24.25 15.17
CA TYR A 487 9.82 -24.79 13.83
C TYR A 487 8.63 -25.74 13.86
N GLU A 488 7.60 -25.44 13.10
CA GLU A 488 6.45 -26.33 12.93
C GLU A 488 6.65 -27.21 11.69
N PRO A 489 6.60 -28.55 11.82
CA PRO A 489 6.75 -29.46 10.68
C PRO A 489 5.51 -29.34 9.78
N VAL A 490 5.68 -28.77 8.61
CA VAL A 490 4.65 -28.69 7.57
C VAL A 490 5.10 -29.49 6.37
N ASN A 491 4.28 -30.48 5.98
CA ASN A 491 4.51 -31.20 4.74
C ASN A 491 3.90 -30.38 3.58
N PHE A 492 4.74 -29.71 2.82
CA PHE A 492 4.31 -28.90 1.68
C PHE A 492 3.98 -29.74 0.44
N GLY A 493 4.26 -31.05 0.47
CA GLY A 493 4.02 -31.93 -0.67
C GLY A 493 4.68 -31.38 -1.94
N VAL A 494 5.97 -31.17 -1.90
CA VAL A 494 6.76 -30.73 -3.06
C VAL A 494 6.70 -31.87 -4.08
N ALA A 495 5.79 -31.75 -5.04
CA ALA A 495 5.62 -32.74 -6.07
C ALA A 495 6.67 -32.47 -7.15
N TYR A 496 7.70 -33.31 -7.17
CA TYR A 496 8.50 -33.47 -8.36
C TYR A 496 7.74 -34.42 -9.33
N GLU A 497 6.86 -33.87 -10.11
CA GLU A 497 6.61 -34.45 -11.42
C GLU A 497 7.66 -33.82 -12.35
N ALA A 498 8.84 -34.43 -12.39
CA ALA A 498 9.67 -34.32 -13.55
C ALA A 498 8.91 -35.04 -14.67
N ASP A 499 8.29 -34.29 -15.57
CA ASP A 499 7.96 -34.83 -16.87
C ASP A 499 9.27 -35.27 -17.49
N GLU A 500 9.54 -36.57 -17.35
CA GLU A 500 10.44 -37.32 -18.25
C GLU A 500 9.64 -37.41 -19.55
N ASP A 501 10.18 -36.86 -20.62
CA ASP A 501 9.69 -36.88 -22.00
C ASP A 501 8.79 -35.71 -22.44
N GLU A 502 9.45 -34.62 -22.94
CA GLU A 502 9.34 -34.19 -24.36
C GLU A 502 10.40 -33.12 -24.68
#